data_4b1f89c38997886d03abeaaa1cc06c8b
#
_entry.id   4b1f89c38997886d03abeaaa1cc06c8b
#
_cell.length_a   1.000
_cell.length_b   1.000
_cell.length_c   1.000
_cell.angle_alpha   90.00
_cell.angle_beta   90.00
_cell.angle_gamma   90.00
#
_symmetry.space_group_name_H-M   'P 1'
#
loop_
_entity.id
_entity.type
_entity.pdbx_description
1 polymer ?
#
loop_
_entity_poly.entity_id
_entity_poly.type
_entity_poly.pdbx_seq_one_letter_code
_entity_poly.pdbx_strand_id
1 'polypeptide(L)'
;MNNQELLTYIELLREKIDTGKLIVFVGAGVSKNVNGIPDWNHLVRKMADSINYSRCDSCWHKTESCQENCAFQQDYSQDELLKIPQYVFNTNKDLYEKILRENIPEINIDAPMSKAIFELNPAHIITTNFDKLLESSSHPARENYDVIIQDADLLKSNKKQYIIKMHGDIAPENIEKIVLKESDYLQFSQHHVLIELFVKALLADHTILFLGY
;
A
#
# COMPACT_ATOMS: atom_id res chain seq x y z
N MET A 1 7.48 0.14 -27.02
CA MET A 1 8.72 0.86 -26.65
C MET A 1 9.87 0.24 -27.42
N ASN A 2 10.64 1.02 -28.16
CA ASN A 2 11.79 0.51 -28.92
C ASN A 2 13.05 0.52 -28.00
N ASN A 3 14.13 -0.21 -28.42
CA ASN A 3 15.34 -0.33 -27.60
C ASN A 3 16.02 1.03 -27.32
N GLN A 4 15.89 2.00 -28.22
CA GLN A 4 16.49 3.31 -28.07
C GLN A 4 15.76 4.18 -27.05
N GLU A 5 14.44 4.12 -27.02
CA GLU A 5 13.63 4.75 -25.98
C GLU A 5 13.94 4.17 -24.60
N LEU A 6 14.06 2.84 -24.51
CA LEU A 6 14.41 2.17 -23.26
C LEU A 6 15.76 2.65 -22.71
N LEU A 7 16.79 2.74 -23.57
CA LEU A 7 18.10 3.23 -23.18
C LEU A 7 18.05 4.66 -22.66
N THR A 8 17.28 5.53 -23.31
CA THR A 8 17.11 6.92 -22.86
C THR A 8 16.49 7.00 -21.45
N TYR A 9 15.47 6.17 -21.16
CA TYR A 9 14.88 6.11 -19.81
C TYR A 9 15.86 5.56 -18.78
N ILE A 10 16.67 4.56 -19.13
CA ILE A 10 17.71 4.01 -18.24
C ILE A 10 18.76 5.08 -17.90
N GLU A 11 19.20 5.86 -18.89
CA GLU A 11 20.15 6.95 -18.67
C GLU A 11 19.56 8.04 -17.78
N LEU A 12 18.30 8.43 -18.00
CA LEU A 12 17.58 9.37 -17.13
C LEU A 12 17.50 8.86 -15.69
N LEU A 13 17.13 7.60 -15.49
CA LEU A 13 17.04 7.03 -14.15
C LEU A 13 18.41 7.00 -13.45
N ARG A 14 19.48 6.64 -14.15
CA ARG A 14 20.85 6.71 -13.62
C ARG A 14 21.23 8.12 -13.17
N GLU A 15 20.99 9.13 -14.00
CA GLU A 15 21.22 10.54 -13.61
C GLU A 15 20.46 10.89 -12.32
N LYS A 16 19.20 10.44 -12.18
CA LYS A 16 18.39 10.74 -11.00
C LYS A 16 18.85 9.97 -9.74
N ILE A 17 19.37 8.76 -9.92
CA ILE A 17 20.04 8.01 -8.84
C ILE A 17 21.30 8.78 -8.39
N ASP A 18 22.18 9.11 -9.33
CA ASP A 18 23.47 9.76 -9.03
C ASP A 18 23.30 11.14 -8.37
N THR A 19 22.23 11.85 -8.72
CA THR A 19 21.91 13.18 -8.16
C THR A 19 21.04 13.09 -6.89
N GLY A 20 20.68 11.89 -6.42
CA GLY A 20 19.81 11.70 -5.25
C GLY A 20 18.38 12.23 -5.46
N LYS A 21 17.89 12.19 -6.70
CA LYS A 21 16.58 12.71 -7.10
C LYS A 21 15.61 11.62 -7.57
N LEU A 22 15.91 10.36 -7.32
CA LEU A 22 14.99 9.26 -7.61
C LEU A 22 14.18 8.89 -6.37
N ILE A 23 12.86 8.83 -6.52
CA ILE A 23 11.94 8.22 -5.58
C ILE A 23 11.35 6.96 -6.22
N VAL A 24 11.24 5.89 -5.44
CA VAL A 24 10.50 4.70 -5.84
C VAL A 24 9.15 4.70 -5.13
N PHE A 25 8.06 4.69 -5.90
CA PHE A 25 6.71 4.58 -5.38
C PHE A 25 6.23 3.12 -5.57
N VAL A 26 6.01 2.42 -4.45
CA VAL A 26 5.74 0.99 -4.40
C VAL A 26 4.26 0.73 -4.17
N GLY A 27 3.63 0.04 -5.10
CA GLY A 27 2.23 -0.40 -4.97
C GLY A 27 2.09 -1.90 -4.67
N ALA A 28 0.85 -2.33 -4.53
CA ALA A 28 0.48 -3.70 -4.12
C ALA A 28 0.99 -4.80 -5.06
N GLY A 29 1.24 -4.49 -6.34
CA GLY A 29 1.76 -5.45 -7.31
C GLY A 29 3.15 -5.98 -6.95
N VAL A 30 3.96 -5.23 -6.19
CA VAL A 30 5.25 -5.70 -5.68
C VAL A 30 5.05 -6.84 -4.67
N SER A 31 4.00 -6.76 -3.86
CA SER A 31 3.67 -7.76 -2.83
C SER A 31 2.91 -8.98 -3.38
N LYS A 32 2.23 -8.85 -4.52
CA LYS A 32 1.47 -9.96 -5.15
C LYS A 32 2.32 -11.20 -5.48
N ASN A 33 3.61 -11.02 -5.69
CA ASN A 33 4.53 -12.12 -5.98
C ASN A 33 4.98 -12.89 -4.72
N VAL A 34 4.55 -12.46 -3.55
CA VAL A 34 4.82 -13.13 -2.27
C VAL A 34 3.58 -13.87 -1.83
N ASN A 35 3.69 -15.19 -1.72
CA ASN A 35 2.58 -16.05 -1.30
C ASN A 35 2.05 -15.62 0.09
N GLY A 36 0.75 -15.49 0.20
CA GLY A 36 0.06 -15.22 1.46
C GLY A 36 -0.29 -13.75 1.70
N ILE A 37 0.09 -12.81 0.83
CA ILE A 37 -0.36 -11.42 0.92
C ILE A 37 -1.60 -11.25 0.02
N PRO A 38 -2.78 -10.96 0.57
CA PRO A 38 -3.99 -10.76 -0.21
C PRO A 38 -3.92 -9.43 -0.98
N ASP A 39 -4.54 -9.38 -2.13
CA ASP A 39 -4.80 -8.10 -2.77
C ASP A 39 -5.98 -7.37 -2.09
N TRP A 40 -6.15 -6.09 -2.43
CA TRP A 40 -7.18 -5.24 -1.85
C TRP A 40 -8.60 -5.78 -2.07
N ASN A 41 -8.91 -6.25 -3.27
CA ASN A 41 -10.23 -6.82 -3.58
C ASN A 41 -10.53 -8.06 -2.72
N HIS A 42 -9.52 -8.91 -2.48
CA HIS A 42 -9.67 -10.08 -1.62
C HIS A 42 -9.97 -9.68 -0.16
N LEU A 43 -9.26 -8.69 0.37
CA LEU A 43 -9.47 -8.19 1.73
C LEU A 43 -10.88 -7.59 1.88
N VAL A 44 -11.28 -6.73 0.94
CA VAL A 44 -12.61 -6.11 0.94
C VAL A 44 -13.72 -7.17 0.77
N ARG A 45 -13.48 -8.22 -0.01
CA ARG A 45 -14.42 -9.35 -0.13
C ARG A 45 -14.66 -10.06 1.19
N LYS A 46 -13.60 -10.30 1.98
CA LYS A 46 -13.74 -10.85 3.35
C LYS A 46 -14.58 -9.93 4.24
N MET A 47 -14.38 -8.64 4.14
CA MET A 47 -15.17 -7.64 4.86
C MET A 47 -16.63 -7.65 4.42
N ALA A 48 -16.91 -7.66 3.12
CA ALA A 48 -18.25 -7.73 2.55
C ALA A 48 -19.01 -9.00 3.00
N ASP A 49 -18.31 -10.14 2.97
CA ASP A 49 -18.86 -11.42 3.42
C ASP A 49 -19.25 -11.37 4.90
N SER A 50 -18.47 -10.70 5.73
CA SER A 50 -18.70 -10.61 7.18
C SER A 50 -19.98 -9.85 7.57
N ILE A 51 -20.44 -8.94 6.69
CA ILE A 51 -21.66 -8.14 6.89
C ILE A 51 -22.80 -8.54 5.94
N ASN A 52 -22.65 -9.66 5.21
CA ASN A 52 -23.58 -10.09 4.17
C ASN A 52 -23.88 -8.99 3.13
N TYR A 53 -22.88 -8.23 2.73
CA TYR A 53 -23.02 -7.15 1.74
C TYR A 53 -23.49 -7.71 0.41
N SER A 54 -24.65 -7.23 -0.07
CA SER A 54 -25.24 -7.65 -1.34
C SER A 54 -25.04 -6.59 -2.41
N ARG A 55 -24.47 -6.98 -3.55
CA ARG A 55 -24.31 -6.10 -4.75
C ARG A 55 -25.45 -6.23 -5.75
N CYS A 56 -26.37 -7.17 -5.54
CA CYS A 56 -27.42 -7.50 -6.47
C CYS A 56 -28.75 -7.67 -5.72
N ASP A 57 -29.74 -6.86 -6.06
CA ASP A 57 -31.09 -6.93 -5.50
C ASP A 57 -31.80 -8.26 -5.84
N SER A 58 -31.33 -8.95 -6.89
CA SER A 58 -31.89 -10.23 -7.34
C SER A 58 -31.24 -11.45 -6.69
N CYS A 59 -30.08 -11.30 -6.08
CA CYS A 59 -29.30 -12.39 -5.50
C CYS A 59 -29.30 -12.32 -3.97
N TRP A 60 -30.46 -12.53 -3.37
CA TRP A 60 -30.61 -12.60 -1.90
C TRP A 60 -29.86 -13.77 -1.26
N HIS A 61 -29.44 -14.74 -2.05
CA HIS A 61 -28.69 -15.89 -1.60
C HIS A 61 -27.51 -16.16 -2.52
N LYS A 62 -26.35 -16.44 -1.95
CA LYS A 62 -25.17 -17.03 -2.60
C LYS A 62 -25.54 -18.44 -3.08
N THR A 63 -26.34 -18.57 -4.15
CA THR A 63 -26.66 -19.87 -4.73
C THR A 63 -25.76 -20.11 -5.94
N GLU A 64 -25.41 -21.37 -6.16
CA GLU A 64 -24.63 -21.89 -7.31
C GLU A 64 -25.20 -21.51 -8.70
N SER A 65 -26.36 -20.85 -8.73
CA SER A 65 -27.08 -20.44 -9.93
C SER A 65 -26.82 -19.01 -10.40
N CYS A 66 -25.88 -18.27 -9.83
CA CYS A 66 -25.48 -16.96 -10.37
C CYS A 66 -24.81 -17.15 -11.72
N GLN A 67 -25.36 -16.52 -12.78
CA GLN A 67 -24.81 -16.56 -14.13
C GLN A 67 -23.39 -15.94 -14.15
N GLU A 68 -22.54 -16.36 -15.10
CA GLU A 68 -21.13 -15.95 -15.26
C GLU A 68 -20.88 -14.43 -15.27
N ASN A 69 -21.89 -13.60 -15.52
CA ASN A 69 -21.83 -12.14 -15.52
C ASN A 69 -22.46 -11.50 -14.26
N CYS A 70 -22.64 -12.24 -13.18
CA CYS A 70 -23.18 -11.68 -11.96
C CYS A 70 -22.22 -10.61 -11.38
N ALA A 71 -22.78 -9.46 -10.98
CA ALA A 71 -22.02 -8.39 -10.32
C ALA A 71 -21.23 -8.88 -9.09
N PHE A 72 -21.64 -10.01 -8.50
CA PHE A 72 -20.96 -10.67 -7.38
C PHE A 72 -19.59 -11.28 -7.73
N GLN A 73 -19.35 -11.60 -9.01
CA GLN A 73 -18.09 -12.18 -9.47
C GLN A 73 -17.10 -11.14 -9.98
N GLN A 74 -17.55 -9.89 -10.18
CA GLN A 74 -16.69 -8.79 -10.61
C GLN A 74 -15.91 -8.20 -9.42
N ASP A 75 -14.78 -7.57 -9.70
CA ASP A 75 -14.06 -6.79 -8.73
C ASP A 75 -14.91 -5.64 -8.20
N TYR A 76 -14.64 -5.23 -6.95
CA TYR A 76 -15.33 -4.11 -6.35
C TYR A 76 -14.93 -2.80 -7.05
N SER A 77 -15.91 -1.91 -7.22
CA SER A 77 -15.64 -0.54 -7.68
C SER A 77 -14.80 0.23 -6.66
N GLN A 78 -14.16 1.32 -7.10
CA GLN A 78 -13.36 2.16 -6.21
C GLN A 78 -14.17 2.66 -5.01
N ASP A 79 -15.44 2.98 -5.22
CA ASP A 79 -16.36 3.42 -4.19
C ASP A 79 -16.66 2.31 -3.16
N GLU A 80 -16.92 1.09 -3.64
CA GLU A 80 -17.14 -0.07 -2.77
C GLU A 80 -15.90 -0.44 -1.96
N LEU A 81 -14.70 -0.33 -2.56
CA LEU A 81 -13.42 -0.60 -1.88
C LEU A 81 -13.19 0.30 -0.65
N LEU A 82 -13.79 1.47 -0.63
CA LEU A 82 -13.72 2.41 0.50
C LEU A 82 -14.89 2.25 1.47
N LYS A 83 -16.11 2.09 0.95
CA LYS A 83 -17.34 2.05 1.74
C LYS A 83 -17.55 0.75 2.48
N ILE A 84 -17.21 -0.39 1.89
CA ILE A 84 -17.38 -1.69 2.57
C ILE A 84 -16.55 -1.76 3.86
N PRO A 85 -15.25 -1.42 3.89
CA PRO A 85 -14.49 -1.31 5.12
C PRO A 85 -15.11 -0.33 6.12
N GLN A 86 -15.66 0.80 5.64
CA GLN A 86 -16.36 1.77 6.50
C GLN A 86 -17.61 1.16 7.14
N TYR A 87 -18.41 0.40 6.40
CA TYR A 87 -19.60 -0.25 6.93
C TYR A 87 -19.24 -1.30 8.00
N VAL A 88 -18.23 -2.12 7.74
CA VAL A 88 -17.76 -3.11 8.73
C VAL A 88 -17.28 -2.40 10.00
N PHE A 89 -16.46 -1.37 9.86
CA PHE A 89 -15.96 -0.59 11.00
C PHE A 89 -17.08 0.04 11.83
N ASN A 90 -18.08 0.64 11.17
CA ASN A 90 -19.22 1.27 11.84
C ASN A 90 -20.14 0.26 12.54
N THR A 91 -20.23 -0.96 11.98
CA THR A 91 -21.07 -2.03 12.54
C THR A 91 -20.38 -2.74 13.69
N ASN A 92 -19.10 -3.07 13.53
CA ASN A 92 -18.31 -3.79 14.52
C ASN A 92 -16.82 -3.54 14.32
N LYS A 93 -16.24 -2.62 15.11
CA LYS A 93 -14.83 -2.27 15.06
C LYS A 93 -13.91 -3.46 15.34
N ASP A 94 -14.24 -4.30 16.31
CA ASP A 94 -13.41 -5.46 16.67
C ASP A 94 -13.37 -6.48 15.53
N LEU A 95 -14.48 -6.66 14.81
CA LEU A 95 -14.55 -7.51 13.62
C LEU A 95 -13.67 -6.95 12.49
N TYR A 96 -13.72 -5.63 12.27
CA TYR A 96 -12.88 -4.95 11.29
C TYR A 96 -11.41 -5.20 11.56
N GLU A 97 -10.94 -4.96 12.78
CA GLU A 97 -9.55 -5.19 13.18
C GLU A 97 -9.15 -6.66 13.09
N LYS A 98 -10.04 -7.56 13.50
CA LYS A 98 -9.82 -9.01 13.38
C LYS A 98 -9.60 -9.42 11.94
N ILE A 99 -10.43 -8.96 11.00
CA ILE A 99 -10.28 -9.28 9.57
C ILE A 99 -8.94 -8.77 9.06
N LEU A 100 -8.51 -7.56 9.44
CA LEU A 100 -7.20 -7.04 9.06
C LEU A 100 -6.06 -7.94 9.56
N ARG A 101 -6.06 -8.28 10.85
CA ARG A 101 -5.01 -9.12 11.48
C ARG A 101 -4.94 -10.51 10.89
N GLU A 102 -6.07 -11.12 10.57
CA GLU A 102 -6.13 -12.49 10.04
C GLU A 102 -5.75 -12.58 8.56
N ASN A 103 -5.93 -11.50 7.79
CA ASN A 103 -5.74 -11.52 6.35
C ASN A 103 -4.49 -10.77 5.87
N ILE A 104 -3.86 -9.95 6.69
CA ILE A 104 -2.58 -9.32 6.35
C ILE A 104 -1.52 -9.87 7.32
N PRO A 105 -0.84 -10.95 6.96
CA PRO A 105 0.14 -11.57 7.85
C PRO A 105 1.38 -10.69 8.03
N GLU A 106 1.96 -10.70 9.21
CA GLU A 106 3.31 -10.19 9.44
C GLU A 106 4.33 -11.13 8.80
N ILE A 107 4.53 -10.98 7.50
CA ILE A 107 5.50 -11.80 6.78
C ILE A 107 6.85 -11.10 6.79
N ASN A 108 7.82 -11.69 7.45
CA ASN A 108 9.23 -11.31 7.38
C ASN A 108 9.93 -12.15 6.30
N ILE A 109 9.64 -11.84 5.04
CA ILE A 109 10.27 -12.49 3.88
C ILE A 109 11.21 -11.49 3.21
N ASP A 110 12.41 -11.94 2.97
CA ASP A 110 13.42 -11.22 2.19
C ASP A 110 13.13 -11.35 0.69
N ALA A 111 12.19 -10.51 0.23
CA ALA A 111 11.68 -10.57 -1.14
C ALA A 111 12.71 -10.05 -2.16
N PRO A 112 12.93 -10.74 -3.29
CA PRO A 112 13.87 -10.31 -4.32
C PRO A 112 13.59 -8.90 -4.86
N MET A 113 12.31 -8.53 -5.00
CA MET A 113 11.92 -7.20 -5.47
C MET A 113 12.29 -6.11 -4.46
N SER A 114 12.16 -6.39 -3.15
CA SER A 114 12.61 -5.44 -2.11
C SER A 114 14.12 -5.19 -2.19
N LYS A 115 14.92 -6.24 -2.41
CA LYS A 115 16.37 -6.09 -2.63
C LYS A 115 16.66 -5.22 -3.84
N ALA A 116 16.04 -5.50 -4.98
CA ALA A 116 16.24 -4.74 -6.20
C ALA A 116 15.90 -3.24 -6.03
N ILE A 117 14.87 -2.93 -5.23
CA ILE A 117 14.52 -1.54 -4.89
C ILE A 117 15.67 -0.87 -4.10
N PHE A 118 16.25 -1.56 -3.11
CA PHE A 118 17.38 -1.01 -2.34
C PHE A 118 18.69 -0.96 -3.13
N GLU A 119 18.89 -1.85 -4.12
CA GLU A 119 20.01 -1.76 -5.06
C GLU A 119 19.99 -0.48 -5.89
N LEU A 120 18.80 0.06 -6.21
CA LEU A 120 18.67 1.37 -6.86
C LEU A 120 19.08 2.53 -5.95
N ASN A 121 19.16 2.32 -4.65
CA ASN A 121 19.46 3.32 -3.63
C ASN A 121 18.67 4.65 -3.84
N PRO A 122 17.32 4.61 -3.89
CA PRO A 122 16.53 5.81 -4.13
C PRO A 122 16.66 6.80 -2.96
N ALA A 123 16.44 8.09 -3.23
CA ALA A 123 16.42 9.12 -2.17
C ALA A 123 15.38 8.81 -1.09
N HIS A 124 14.18 8.38 -1.51
CA HIS A 124 13.13 7.91 -0.63
C HIS A 124 12.32 6.79 -1.32
N ILE A 125 11.66 5.98 -0.51
CA ILE A 125 10.68 5.00 -0.95
C ILE A 125 9.33 5.43 -0.39
N ILE A 126 8.31 5.53 -1.24
CA ILE A 126 6.93 5.80 -0.82
C ILE A 126 6.11 4.55 -1.10
N THR A 127 5.24 4.15 -0.20
CA THR A 127 4.39 2.99 -0.41
C THR A 127 2.99 3.17 0.18
N THR A 128 2.00 2.57 -0.48
CA THR A 128 0.64 2.39 0.03
C THR A 128 0.42 1.01 0.64
N ASN A 129 1.43 0.14 0.63
CA ASN A 129 1.34 -1.21 1.16
C ASN A 129 1.43 -1.23 2.68
N PHE A 130 0.61 -2.07 3.31
CA PHE A 130 0.60 -2.27 4.77
C PHE A 130 1.64 -3.28 5.24
N ASP A 131 2.06 -4.20 4.36
CA ASP A 131 3.01 -5.26 4.67
C ASP A 131 4.40 -4.73 5.05
N LYS A 132 5.27 -5.63 5.52
CA LYS A 132 6.63 -5.31 5.96
C LYS A 132 7.71 -5.82 5.00
N LEU A 133 7.40 -6.06 3.73
CA LEU A 133 8.37 -6.61 2.77
C LEU A 133 9.57 -5.70 2.51
N LEU A 134 9.37 -4.39 2.51
CA LEU A 134 10.46 -3.43 2.39
C LEU A 134 11.33 -3.44 3.64
N GLU A 135 10.71 -3.42 4.81
CA GLU A 135 11.40 -3.40 6.09
C GLU A 135 12.18 -4.68 6.36
N SER A 136 11.70 -5.82 5.83
CA SER A 136 12.31 -7.15 5.99
C SER A 136 13.44 -7.44 5.01
N SER A 137 13.78 -6.50 4.13
CA SER A 137 14.88 -6.70 3.17
C SER A 137 16.22 -6.85 3.89
N SER A 138 16.97 -7.88 3.51
CA SER A 138 18.35 -8.11 3.99
C SER A 138 19.39 -7.26 3.27
N HIS A 139 18.98 -6.41 2.32
CA HIS A 139 19.93 -5.56 1.59
C HIS A 139 20.58 -4.53 2.53
N PRO A 140 21.93 -4.37 2.53
CA PRO A 140 22.63 -3.47 3.45
C PRO A 140 22.14 -2.02 3.42
N ALA A 141 21.74 -1.51 2.23
CA ALA A 141 21.22 -0.16 2.10
C ALA A 141 19.90 0.07 2.86
N ARG A 142 19.16 -1.02 3.24
CA ARG A 142 17.94 -0.89 4.06
C ARG A 142 18.21 -0.13 5.37
N GLU A 143 19.38 -0.32 5.95
CA GLU A 143 19.78 0.34 7.19
C GLU A 143 19.90 1.87 7.07
N ASN A 144 19.97 2.42 5.86
CA ASN A 144 20.02 3.87 5.65
C ASN A 144 18.64 4.55 5.77
N TYR A 145 17.55 3.77 5.78
CA TYR A 145 16.17 4.28 5.76
C TYR A 145 15.52 4.16 7.13
N ASP A 146 14.84 5.22 7.56
CA ASP A 146 13.86 5.15 8.64
C ASP A 146 12.46 4.93 8.06
N VAL A 147 11.62 4.19 8.81
CA VAL A 147 10.23 3.94 8.42
C VAL A 147 9.35 5.03 9.01
N ILE A 148 8.58 5.69 8.16
CA ILE A 148 7.69 6.79 8.52
C ILE A 148 6.25 6.33 8.31
N ILE A 149 5.49 6.24 9.40
CA ILE A 149 4.09 5.82 9.41
C ILE A 149 3.17 6.98 9.84
N GLN A 150 3.69 7.88 10.68
CA GLN A 150 2.96 9.01 11.23
C GLN A 150 3.87 10.25 11.32
N ASP A 151 3.28 11.43 11.43
CA ASP A 151 4.01 12.71 11.47
C ASP A 151 5.11 12.76 12.54
N ALA A 152 4.87 12.13 13.69
CA ALA A 152 5.84 12.06 14.77
C ALA A 152 7.12 11.32 14.40
N ASP A 153 7.08 10.39 13.44
CA ASP A 153 8.26 9.63 13.02
C ASP A 153 9.21 10.51 12.22
N LEU A 154 8.68 11.43 11.39
CA LEU A 154 9.50 12.44 10.69
C LEU A 154 10.26 13.33 11.67
N LEU A 155 9.63 13.71 12.78
CA LEU A 155 10.24 14.58 13.80
C LEU A 155 11.31 13.88 14.61
N LYS A 156 11.24 12.56 14.74
CA LYS A 156 12.17 11.73 15.53
C LYS A 156 13.29 11.14 14.70
N SER A 157 13.16 11.11 13.40
CA SER A 157 14.15 10.49 12.52
C SER A 157 15.46 11.27 12.50
N ASN A 158 16.56 10.51 12.53
CA ASN A 158 17.91 11.03 12.37
C ASN A 158 18.54 10.68 11.01
N LYS A 159 17.83 9.94 10.16
CA LYS A 159 18.29 9.56 8.83
C LYS A 159 17.85 10.56 7.76
N LYS A 160 18.44 10.44 6.58
CA LYS A 160 18.11 11.29 5.44
C LYS A 160 17.21 10.60 4.42
N GLN A 161 17.12 9.27 4.48
CA GLN A 161 16.33 8.45 3.57
C GLN A 161 15.16 7.80 4.34
N TYR A 162 13.99 7.74 3.71
CA TYR A 162 12.77 7.25 4.36
C TYR A 162 12.04 6.22 3.51
N ILE A 163 11.44 5.24 4.20
CA ILE A 163 10.33 4.44 3.69
C ILE A 163 9.06 5.08 4.25
N ILE A 164 8.29 5.75 3.41
CA ILE A 164 7.08 6.47 3.81
C ILE A 164 5.88 5.59 3.53
N LYS A 165 5.22 5.10 4.57
CA LYS A 165 4.03 4.24 4.49
C LYS A 165 2.77 5.09 4.56
N MET A 166 2.29 5.54 3.40
CA MET A 166 1.15 6.47 3.29
C MET A 166 -0.15 5.91 3.90
N HIS A 167 -0.35 4.59 3.84
CA HIS A 167 -1.55 3.95 4.34
C HIS A 167 -1.34 3.22 5.68
N GLY A 168 -0.22 3.48 6.35
CA GLY A 168 0.06 2.87 7.65
C GLY A 168 0.74 1.51 7.56
N ASP A 169 0.70 0.76 8.65
CA ASP A 169 1.44 -0.48 8.85
C ASP A 169 0.57 -1.49 9.60
N ILE A 170 0.73 -2.77 9.27
CA ILE A 170 -0.06 -3.86 9.87
C ILE A 170 0.38 -4.24 11.28
N ALA A 171 1.47 -3.68 11.80
CA ALA A 171 1.89 -3.98 13.17
C ALA A 171 0.73 -3.80 14.16
N PRO A 172 0.60 -4.66 15.18
CA PRO A 172 -0.53 -4.65 16.11
C PRO A 172 -0.81 -3.27 16.73
N GLU A 173 0.24 -2.51 17.03
CA GLU A 173 0.17 -1.17 17.61
C GLU A 173 -0.25 -0.08 16.62
N ASN A 174 -0.25 -0.38 15.32
CA ASN A 174 -0.55 0.56 14.25
C ASN A 174 -1.87 0.28 13.53
N ILE A 175 -2.53 -0.83 13.81
CA ILE A 175 -3.71 -1.30 13.05
C ILE A 175 -4.85 -0.27 13.02
N GLU A 176 -5.00 0.52 14.06
CA GLU A 176 -6.00 1.60 14.12
C GLU A 176 -5.66 2.79 13.22
N LYS A 177 -4.39 2.89 12.78
CA LYS A 177 -3.85 3.98 11.96
C LYS A 177 -3.81 3.64 10.47
N ILE A 178 -4.29 2.46 10.10
CA ILE A 178 -4.35 2.03 8.70
C ILE A 178 -5.35 2.91 7.94
N VAL A 179 -4.92 3.43 6.80
CA VAL A 179 -5.77 4.19 5.87
C VAL A 179 -6.40 3.21 4.88
N LEU A 180 -7.62 2.78 5.15
CA LEU A 180 -8.33 1.78 4.34
C LEU A 180 -9.79 2.16 4.06
N LYS A 181 -10.52 2.69 5.06
CA LYS A 181 -11.93 3.05 4.95
C LYS A 181 -12.12 4.50 4.50
N GLU A 182 -13.30 4.83 3.98
CA GLU A 182 -13.63 6.15 3.42
C GLU A 182 -13.24 7.32 4.34
N SER A 183 -13.56 7.23 5.64
CA SER A 183 -13.23 8.29 6.59
C SER A 183 -11.72 8.54 6.73
N ASP A 184 -10.88 7.52 6.54
CA ASP A 184 -9.42 7.67 6.66
C ASP A 184 -8.87 8.52 5.52
N TYR A 185 -9.38 8.32 4.29
CA TYR A 185 -9.00 9.13 3.13
C TYR A 185 -9.50 10.57 3.27
N LEU A 186 -10.74 10.78 3.73
CA LEU A 186 -11.30 12.12 3.92
C LEU A 186 -10.54 12.92 5.00
N GLN A 187 -10.02 12.24 6.02
CA GLN A 187 -9.32 12.85 7.14
C GLN A 187 -7.79 12.79 6.99
N PHE A 188 -7.26 12.24 5.88
CA PHE A 188 -5.83 12.04 5.70
C PHE A 188 -5.03 13.32 5.92
N SER A 189 -5.41 14.40 5.24
CA SER A 189 -4.73 15.71 5.35
C SER A 189 -4.78 16.33 6.76
N GLN A 190 -5.70 15.87 7.62
CA GLN A 190 -5.78 16.34 9.01
C GLN A 190 -4.88 15.53 9.95
N HIS A 191 -4.75 14.23 9.69
CA HIS A 191 -4.01 13.31 10.55
C HIS A 191 -2.53 13.13 10.15
N HIS A 192 -2.19 13.44 8.88
CA HIS A 192 -0.87 13.25 8.29
C HIS A 192 -0.34 14.53 7.63
N VAL A 193 -0.44 15.66 8.36
CA VAL A 193 -0.09 16.99 7.84
C VAL A 193 1.34 17.07 7.36
N LEU A 194 2.31 16.59 8.17
CA LEU A 194 3.73 16.68 7.84
C LEU A 194 4.12 15.68 6.75
N ILE A 195 3.59 14.45 6.80
CA ILE A 195 3.81 13.44 5.75
C ILE A 195 3.29 13.97 4.41
N GLU A 196 2.07 14.51 4.39
CA GLU A 196 1.46 15.03 3.16
C GLU A 196 2.28 16.18 2.57
N LEU A 197 2.68 17.16 3.39
CA LEU A 197 3.52 18.27 2.96
C LEU A 197 4.88 17.80 2.45
N PHE A 198 5.51 16.85 3.15
CA PHE A 198 6.80 16.30 2.76
C PHE A 198 6.70 15.57 1.42
N VAL A 199 5.70 14.69 1.25
CA VAL A 199 5.48 13.98 -0.01
C VAL A 199 5.21 14.96 -1.15
N LYS A 200 4.37 15.99 -0.96
CA LYS A 200 4.14 17.03 -1.96
C LYS A 200 5.42 17.76 -2.37
N ALA A 201 6.30 18.07 -1.41
CA ALA A 201 7.60 18.68 -1.71
C ALA A 201 8.50 17.76 -2.53
N LEU A 202 8.53 16.46 -2.20
CA LEU A 202 9.26 15.46 -2.97
C LEU A 202 8.73 15.33 -4.40
N LEU A 203 7.41 15.33 -4.58
CA LEU A 203 6.77 15.26 -5.92
C LEU A 203 7.14 16.45 -6.81
N ALA A 204 7.43 17.60 -6.22
CA ALA A 204 7.80 18.82 -6.98
C ALA A 204 9.25 18.83 -7.46
N ASP A 205 10.17 18.08 -6.82
CA ASP A 205 11.62 18.19 -7.04
C ASP A 205 12.29 16.88 -7.48
N HIS A 206 11.60 15.75 -7.44
CA HIS A 206 12.16 14.43 -7.71
C HIS A 206 11.48 13.75 -8.91
N THR A 207 12.20 12.80 -9.49
CA THR A 207 11.63 11.86 -10.48
C THR A 207 11.09 10.65 -9.76
N ILE A 208 9.88 10.21 -10.13
CA ILE A 208 9.21 9.10 -9.48
C ILE A 208 9.18 7.90 -10.41
N LEU A 209 9.65 6.75 -9.90
CA LEU A 209 9.51 5.45 -10.53
C LEU A 209 8.39 4.67 -9.83
N PHE A 210 7.29 4.43 -10.53
CA PHE A 210 6.18 3.62 -10.02
C PHE A 210 6.45 2.13 -10.27
N LEU A 211 6.34 1.31 -9.22
CA LEU A 211 6.48 -0.15 -9.29
C LEU A 211 5.26 -0.82 -8.67
N GLY A 212 4.67 -1.78 -9.39
CA GLY A 212 3.54 -2.57 -8.87
C GLY A 212 2.19 -1.86 -8.89
N TYR A 213 1.98 -0.96 -9.83
CA TYR A 213 0.71 -0.26 -10.07
C TYR A 213 0.05 -0.78 -11.34
#